data_5615c9e7db7d2d2e111c40a0befe002f
#
_entry.id   5615c9e7db7d2d2e111c40a0befe002f
#
_cell.length_a   1.000
_cell.length_b   1.000
_cell.length_c   1.000
_cell.angle_alpha   90.00
_cell.angle_beta   90.00
_cell.angle_gamma   90.00
#
_symmetry.space_group_name_H-M   'P 1'
#
loop_
_entity.id
_entity.type
_entity.pdbx_description
1 polymer ?
#
loop_
_entity_poly.entity_id
_entity_poly.type
_entity_poly.pdbx_seq_one_letter_code
_entity_poly.pdbx_strand_id
1 'polypeptide(L)'
;GPVGLLGFLGTAALFFYVNYANLRLIQLTGQEDMGRLMTYGDHPKLRAAVSAMQNLLLVGVCIIMIAGASTLIHQLLLIPAWLGGLIFTVIVAAVALLGMQGLVAVFSLLVPVTTVMAVLLAAWVLIKNGFSFAPANGSVSALMPNWIIGFVTYAAYNLFGTISILVPTAKLMDGKKTVRRGLSMGSVLLIVLAWSMIAAISVLPSSGQNELPMSALASGLHPTLSVAYSLLMGFGMFGACLSSICAVVSQTE
;
A
#
# COMPACT_ATOMS: atom_id res chain seq x y z
N GLY A 1 10.21 -16.15 -4.56
CA GLY A 1 10.63 -17.42 -3.98
C GLY A 1 10.34 -17.51 -2.47
N PRO A 2 10.57 -18.68 -1.81
CA PRO A 2 10.22 -18.88 -0.38
C PRO A 2 10.88 -17.90 0.57
N VAL A 3 12.07 -17.39 0.23
CA VAL A 3 12.76 -16.36 1.01
C VAL A 3 12.00 -15.04 1.06
N GLY A 4 11.29 -14.68 -0.02
CA GLY A 4 10.41 -13.52 -0.02
C GLY A 4 9.25 -13.63 0.98
N LEU A 5 8.72 -14.85 1.19
CA LEU A 5 7.68 -15.10 2.18
C LEU A 5 8.17 -14.84 3.61
N LEU A 6 9.42 -15.24 3.93
CA LEU A 6 10.04 -14.94 5.22
C LEU A 6 10.25 -13.44 5.41
N GLY A 7 10.70 -12.73 4.36
CA GLY A 7 10.82 -11.28 4.37
C GLY A 7 9.49 -10.59 4.69
N PHE A 8 8.38 -11.07 4.13
CA PHE A 8 7.05 -10.52 4.43
C PHE A 8 6.57 -10.80 5.85
N LEU A 9 6.90 -11.94 6.45
CA LEU A 9 6.63 -12.17 7.88
C LEU A 9 7.37 -11.16 8.75
N GLY A 10 8.65 -10.93 8.46
CA GLY A 10 9.44 -9.90 9.13
C GLY A 10 8.85 -8.50 8.95
N THR A 11 8.43 -8.15 7.72
CA THR A 11 7.75 -6.87 7.44
C THR A 11 6.47 -6.73 8.27
N ALA A 12 5.62 -7.75 8.32
CA ALA A 12 4.37 -7.70 9.07
C ALA A 12 4.60 -7.57 10.58
N ALA A 13 5.62 -8.23 11.11
CA ALA A 13 6.01 -8.10 12.52
C ALA A 13 6.52 -6.69 12.83
N LEU A 14 7.40 -6.14 12.00
CA LEU A 14 7.88 -4.76 12.12
C LEU A 14 6.72 -3.76 12.00
N PHE A 15 5.84 -3.99 11.02
CA PHE A 15 4.69 -3.14 10.78
C PHE A 15 3.76 -3.09 12.00
N PHE A 16 3.45 -4.26 12.57
CA PHE A 16 2.67 -4.35 13.80
C PHE A 16 3.34 -3.61 14.95
N TYR A 17 4.61 -3.91 15.22
CA TYR A 17 5.31 -3.41 16.40
C TYR A 17 5.53 -1.89 16.34
N VAL A 18 6.04 -1.39 15.21
CA VAL A 18 6.34 0.04 15.03
C VAL A 18 5.05 0.87 15.04
N ASN A 19 4.02 0.44 14.32
CA ASN A 19 2.74 1.16 14.30
C ASN A 19 2.02 1.09 15.65
N TYR A 20 2.14 -0.03 16.37
CA TYR A 20 1.60 -0.13 17.73
C TYR A 20 2.31 0.85 18.68
N ALA A 21 3.63 0.92 18.63
CA ALA A 21 4.41 1.84 19.45
C ALA A 21 4.03 3.30 19.13
N ASN A 22 3.95 3.66 17.84
CA ASN A 22 3.59 5.01 17.41
C ASN A 22 2.17 5.39 17.84
N LEU A 23 1.17 4.56 17.59
CA LEU A 23 -0.20 4.82 18.01
C LEU A 23 -0.33 4.96 19.53
N ARG A 24 0.39 4.13 20.28
CA ARG A 24 0.41 4.24 21.75
C ARG A 24 1.10 5.52 22.21
N LEU A 25 2.16 5.93 21.56
CA LEU A 25 2.85 7.19 21.85
C LEU A 25 1.92 8.37 21.59
N ILE A 26 1.21 8.40 20.45
CA ILE A 26 0.24 9.44 20.11
C ILE A 26 -0.88 9.48 21.16
N GLN A 27 -1.44 8.33 21.55
CA GLN A 27 -2.50 8.27 22.56
C GLN A 27 -2.06 8.75 23.94
N LEU A 28 -0.79 8.55 24.31
CA LEU A 28 -0.25 8.92 25.63
C LEU A 28 0.20 10.38 25.67
N THR A 29 0.72 10.91 24.57
CA THR A 29 1.29 12.26 24.52
C THR A 29 0.32 13.29 23.97
N GLY A 30 -0.74 12.86 23.26
CA GLY A 30 -1.61 13.74 22.49
C GLY A 30 -0.92 14.45 21.33
N GLN A 31 0.30 14.02 20.98
CA GLN A 31 1.13 14.68 19.97
C GLN A 31 0.68 14.28 18.58
N GLU A 32 0.34 15.27 17.77
CA GLU A 32 -0.15 15.09 16.39
C GLU A 32 0.91 15.47 15.35
N ASP A 33 1.94 16.19 15.76
CA ASP A 33 3.04 16.59 14.91
C ASP A 33 3.99 15.39 14.69
N MET A 34 4.01 14.92 13.46
CA MET A 34 4.82 13.79 13.03
C MET A 34 6.32 14.03 13.19
N GLY A 35 6.76 15.23 12.90
CA GLY A 35 8.16 15.61 13.10
C GLY A 35 8.59 15.48 14.56
N ARG A 36 7.71 15.82 15.50
CA ARG A 36 7.96 15.63 16.95
C ARG A 36 7.92 14.17 17.38
N LEU A 37 7.03 13.38 16.80
CA LEU A 37 6.96 11.95 17.10
C LEU A 37 8.22 11.20 16.67
N MET A 38 8.83 11.60 15.57
CA MET A 38 10.01 10.96 15.01
C MET A 38 11.34 11.54 15.49
N THR A 39 11.34 12.71 16.12
CA THR A 39 12.55 13.35 16.61
C THR A 39 12.57 13.38 18.13
N TYR A 40 13.64 12.87 18.74
CA TYR A 40 13.87 12.99 20.17
C TYR A 40 14.46 14.38 20.48
N GLY A 41 13.87 15.08 21.45
CA GLY A 41 14.31 16.42 21.85
C GLY A 41 13.77 17.56 20.98
N ASP A 42 14.09 18.80 21.35
CA ASP A 42 13.63 20.01 20.64
C ASP A 42 14.67 20.45 19.59
N HIS A 43 14.66 19.75 18.44
CA HIS A 43 15.54 20.04 17.31
C HIS A 43 14.73 20.49 16.09
N PRO A 44 14.38 21.79 15.97
CA PRO A 44 13.47 22.29 14.94
C PRO A 44 13.93 22.02 13.50
N LYS A 45 15.25 22.07 13.25
CA LYS A 45 15.81 21.77 11.92
C LYS A 45 15.66 20.29 11.55
N LEU A 46 15.90 19.37 12.50
CA LEU A 46 15.75 17.94 12.26
C LEU A 46 14.27 17.59 12.05
N ARG A 47 13.37 18.18 12.85
CA ARG A 47 11.94 18.02 12.71
C ARG A 47 11.45 18.48 11.33
N ALA A 48 11.86 19.67 10.89
CA ALA A 48 11.52 20.18 9.56
C ALA A 48 12.05 19.28 8.44
N ALA A 49 13.28 18.77 8.56
CA ALA A 49 13.87 17.86 7.58
C ALA A 49 13.10 16.53 7.49
N VAL A 50 12.70 15.94 8.63
CA VAL A 50 11.90 14.71 8.67
C VAL A 50 10.53 14.92 8.04
N SER A 51 9.84 16.02 8.39
CA SER A 51 8.53 16.34 7.81
C SER A 51 8.63 16.59 6.29
N ALA A 52 9.66 17.31 5.84
CA ALA A 52 9.88 17.55 4.41
C ALA A 52 10.15 16.24 3.64
N MET A 53 10.99 15.35 4.19
CA MET A 53 11.27 14.05 3.58
C MET A 53 10.01 13.20 3.51
N GLN A 54 9.18 13.23 4.54
CA GLN A 54 7.91 12.51 4.57
C GLN A 54 6.92 13.01 3.54
N ASN A 55 6.74 14.33 3.44
CA ASN A 55 5.88 14.93 2.42
C ASN A 55 6.37 14.59 1.01
N LEU A 56 7.68 14.61 0.78
CA LEU A 56 8.26 14.22 -0.50
C LEU A 56 7.95 12.75 -0.85
N LEU A 57 8.03 11.83 0.11
CA LEU A 57 7.65 10.44 -0.07
C LEU A 57 6.16 10.29 -0.38
N LEU A 58 5.28 10.98 0.33
CA LEU A 58 3.83 10.94 0.10
C LEU A 58 3.47 11.47 -1.29
N VAL A 59 4.10 12.56 -1.73
CA VAL A 59 3.96 13.08 -3.10
C VAL A 59 4.47 12.05 -4.11
N GLY A 60 5.58 11.38 -3.84
CA GLY A 60 6.09 10.28 -4.66
C GLY A 60 5.09 9.13 -4.79
N VAL A 61 4.43 8.74 -3.70
CA VAL A 61 3.33 7.75 -3.74
C VAL A 61 2.20 8.22 -4.65
N CYS A 62 1.76 9.48 -4.53
CA CYS A 62 0.72 10.02 -5.40
C CYS A 62 1.11 9.92 -6.88
N ILE A 63 2.34 10.30 -7.23
CA ILE A 63 2.84 10.23 -8.61
C ILE A 63 2.78 8.80 -9.14
N ILE A 64 3.27 7.83 -8.36
CA ILE A 64 3.26 6.41 -8.74
C ILE A 64 1.82 5.89 -8.89
N MET A 65 0.91 6.25 -7.98
CA MET A 65 -0.49 5.82 -8.05
C MET A 65 -1.22 6.44 -9.24
N ILE A 66 -0.98 7.71 -9.55
CA ILE A 66 -1.55 8.39 -10.74
C ILE A 66 -1.01 7.74 -12.02
N ALA A 67 0.29 7.45 -12.09
CA ALA A 67 0.89 6.79 -13.25
C ALA A 67 0.29 5.38 -13.45
N GLY A 68 0.18 4.58 -12.38
CA GLY A 68 -0.44 3.26 -12.44
C GLY A 68 -1.92 3.31 -12.85
N ALA A 69 -2.69 4.24 -12.29
CA ALA A 69 -4.10 4.44 -12.67
C ALA A 69 -4.24 4.91 -14.12
N SER A 70 -3.34 5.76 -14.59
CA SER A 70 -3.25 6.21 -15.98
C SER A 70 -3.09 5.05 -16.94
N THR A 71 -2.13 4.15 -16.68
CA THR A 71 -1.91 2.91 -17.45
C THR A 71 -3.15 2.00 -17.40
N LEU A 72 -3.74 1.83 -16.23
CA LEU A 72 -4.93 1.01 -16.04
C LEU A 72 -6.14 1.53 -16.85
N ILE A 73 -6.41 2.83 -16.79
CA ILE A 73 -7.50 3.47 -17.51
C ILE A 73 -7.25 3.39 -19.02
N HIS A 74 -6.01 3.57 -19.45
CA HIS A 74 -5.63 3.37 -20.85
C HIS A 74 -5.95 1.94 -21.33
N GLN A 75 -5.57 0.94 -20.55
CA GLN A 75 -5.84 -0.47 -20.88
C GLN A 75 -7.34 -0.81 -20.91
N LEU A 76 -8.15 -0.21 -20.04
CA LEU A 76 -9.58 -0.49 -19.94
C LEU A 76 -10.42 0.26 -20.97
N LEU A 77 -10.11 1.55 -21.20
CA LEU A 77 -10.95 2.45 -21.98
C LEU A 77 -10.34 2.83 -23.34
N LEU A 78 -9.10 2.43 -23.60
CA LEU A 78 -8.34 2.75 -24.83
C LEU A 78 -8.21 4.27 -25.07
N ILE A 79 -8.32 5.09 -24.04
CA ILE A 79 -8.06 6.54 -24.11
C ILE A 79 -6.58 6.83 -23.85
N PRO A 80 -6.04 7.97 -24.30
CA PRO A 80 -4.65 8.35 -24.03
C PRO A 80 -4.34 8.33 -22.52
N ALA A 81 -3.20 7.74 -22.15
CA ALA A 81 -2.83 7.55 -20.73
C ALA A 81 -2.83 8.88 -19.94
N TRP A 82 -2.34 9.98 -20.52
CA TRP A 82 -2.34 11.29 -19.88
C TRP A 82 -3.75 11.78 -19.51
N LEU A 83 -4.75 11.49 -20.37
CA LEU A 83 -6.15 11.85 -20.10
C LEU A 83 -6.73 11.00 -18.97
N GLY A 84 -6.42 9.70 -18.93
CA GLY A 84 -6.77 8.81 -17.82
C GLY A 84 -6.20 9.30 -16.48
N GLY A 85 -4.92 9.71 -16.47
CA GLY A 85 -4.27 10.28 -15.31
C GLY A 85 -4.88 11.60 -14.84
N LEU A 86 -5.26 12.47 -15.78
CA LEU A 86 -5.95 13.73 -15.47
C LEU A 86 -7.31 13.47 -14.82
N ILE A 87 -8.15 12.61 -15.42
CA ILE A 87 -9.46 12.25 -14.88
C ILE A 87 -9.31 11.67 -13.47
N PHE A 88 -8.38 10.73 -13.28
CA PHE A 88 -8.12 10.14 -11.97
C PHE A 88 -7.71 11.19 -10.94
N THR A 89 -6.81 12.09 -11.29
CA THR A 89 -6.33 13.17 -10.40
C THR A 89 -7.46 14.10 -9.98
N VAL A 90 -8.33 14.49 -10.91
CA VAL A 90 -9.48 15.37 -10.62
C VAL A 90 -10.45 14.68 -9.65
N ILE A 91 -10.73 13.38 -9.86
CA ILE A 91 -11.62 12.60 -8.97
C ILE A 91 -11.00 12.50 -7.57
N VAL A 92 -9.72 12.16 -7.47
CA VAL A 92 -9.02 12.06 -6.17
C VAL A 92 -9.03 13.41 -5.45
N ALA A 93 -8.71 14.50 -6.15
CA ALA A 93 -8.72 15.83 -5.58
C ALA A 93 -10.11 16.24 -5.06
N ALA A 94 -11.16 15.98 -5.83
CA ALA A 94 -12.53 16.26 -5.42
C ALA A 94 -12.94 15.49 -4.15
N VAL A 95 -12.55 14.21 -4.04
CA VAL A 95 -12.86 13.40 -2.85
C VAL A 95 -11.97 13.79 -1.67
N ALA A 96 -10.75 14.24 -1.90
CA ALA A 96 -9.87 14.72 -0.83
C ALA A 96 -10.46 15.91 -0.07
N LEU A 97 -11.31 16.72 -0.71
CA LEU A 97 -12.04 17.81 -0.05
C LEU A 97 -13.02 17.34 1.05
N LEU A 98 -13.41 16.06 1.04
CA LEU A 98 -14.23 15.45 2.11
C LEU A 98 -13.43 15.12 3.38
N GLY A 99 -12.11 15.24 3.34
CA GLY A 99 -11.20 15.04 4.47
C GLY A 99 -11.13 13.60 4.97
N MET A 100 -10.64 13.42 6.21
CA MET A 100 -10.35 12.11 6.80
C MET A 100 -11.58 11.21 6.99
N GLN A 101 -12.76 11.76 7.20
CA GLN A 101 -13.99 10.95 7.36
C GLN A 101 -14.36 10.24 6.06
N GLY A 102 -14.24 10.94 4.93
CA GLY A 102 -14.43 10.36 3.61
C GLY A 102 -13.42 9.25 3.32
N LEU A 103 -12.16 9.46 3.70
CA LEU A 103 -11.10 8.46 3.57
C LEU A 103 -11.44 7.16 4.32
N VAL A 104 -11.80 7.24 5.60
CA VAL A 104 -12.14 6.06 6.43
C VAL A 104 -13.35 5.32 5.85
N ALA A 105 -14.39 6.02 5.40
CA ALA A 105 -15.57 5.41 4.79
C ALA A 105 -15.20 4.63 3.51
N VAL A 106 -14.40 5.21 2.63
CA VAL A 106 -13.92 4.56 1.40
C VAL A 106 -13.09 3.32 1.73
N PHE A 107 -12.12 3.41 2.62
CA PHE A 107 -11.25 2.27 2.96
C PHE A 107 -11.98 1.13 3.67
N SER A 108 -12.95 1.43 4.52
CA SER A 108 -13.71 0.40 5.25
C SER A 108 -14.46 -0.55 4.30
N LEU A 109 -14.85 -0.06 3.13
CA LEU A 109 -15.51 -0.86 2.10
C LEU A 109 -14.52 -1.47 1.10
N LEU A 110 -13.60 -0.65 0.57
CA LEU A 110 -12.73 -1.07 -0.54
C LEU A 110 -11.66 -2.07 -0.11
N VAL A 111 -11.03 -1.91 1.06
CA VAL A 111 -9.92 -2.78 1.48
C VAL A 111 -10.37 -4.23 1.66
N PRO A 112 -11.48 -4.56 2.35
CA PRO A 112 -11.93 -5.95 2.43
C PRO A 112 -12.26 -6.55 1.06
N VAL A 113 -12.96 -5.79 0.20
CA VAL A 113 -13.35 -6.26 -1.13
C VAL A 113 -12.13 -6.54 -2.01
N THR A 114 -11.19 -5.60 -2.09
CA THR A 114 -9.96 -5.77 -2.88
C THR A 114 -9.10 -6.92 -2.36
N THR A 115 -8.99 -7.07 -1.04
CA THR A 115 -8.23 -8.17 -0.42
C THR A 115 -8.84 -9.52 -0.76
N VAL A 116 -10.16 -9.68 -0.58
CA VAL A 116 -10.85 -10.94 -0.89
C VAL A 116 -10.70 -11.29 -2.37
N MET A 117 -10.91 -10.35 -3.27
CA MET A 117 -10.78 -10.58 -4.71
C MET A 117 -9.36 -10.95 -5.11
N ALA A 118 -8.32 -10.31 -4.54
CA ALA A 118 -6.93 -10.64 -4.82
C ALA A 118 -6.58 -12.04 -4.33
N VAL A 119 -7.06 -12.42 -3.15
CA VAL A 119 -6.86 -13.79 -2.60
C VAL A 119 -7.58 -14.83 -3.44
N LEU A 120 -8.84 -14.58 -3.86
CA LEU A 120 -9.60 -15.49 -4.71
C LEU A 120 -8.94 -15.66 -6.08
N LEU A 121 -8.47 -14.57 -6.70
CA LEU A 121 -7.71 -14.62 -7.95
C LEU A 121 -6.45 -15.47 -7.80
N ALA A 122 -5.67 -15.22 -6.75
CA ALA A 122 -4.46 -15.99 -6.48
C ALA A 122 -4.77 -17.48 -6.25
N ALA A 123 -5.80 -17.80 -5.47
CA ALA A 123 -6.24 -19.18 -5.25
C ALA A 123 -6.65 -19.85 -6.56
N TRP A 124 -7.40 -19.17 -7.41
CA TRP A 124 -7.79 -19.70 -8.73
C TRP A 124 -6.58 -20.00 -9.62
N VAL A 125 -5.59 -19.09 -9.67
CA VAL A 125 -4.34 -19.31 -10.42
C VAL A 125 -3.62 -20.55 -9.91
N LEU A 126 -3.52 -20.73 -8.59
CA LEU A 126 -2.85 -21.86 -7.95
C LEU A 126 -3.58 -23.20 -8.20
N ILE A 127 -4.91 -23.19 -8.16
CA ILE A 127 -5.72 -24.39 -8.44
C ILE A 127 -5.55 -24.82 -9.89
N LYS A 128 -5.56 -23.87 -10.83
CA LYS A 128 -5.48 -24.17 -12.27
C LYS A 128 -4.10 -24.62 -12.71
N ASN A 129 -3.04 -24.03 -12.16
CA ASN A 129 -1.65 -24.24 -12.62
C ASN A 129 -0.81 -25.10 -11.67
N GLY A 130 -1.36 -25.47 -10.51
CA GLY A 130 -0.63 -26.19 -9.47
C GLY A 130 0.29 -25.28 -8.64
N PHE A 131 0.78 -25.82 -7.53
CA PHE A 131 1.77 -25.15 -6.69
C PHE A 131 3.17 -25.35 -7.28
N SER A 132 3.79 -24.29 -7.77
CA SER A 132 5.19 -24.31 -8.20
C SER A 132 5.88 -23.05 -7.70
N PHE A 133 6.85 -23.20 -6.80
CA PHE A 133 7.75 -22.10 -6.46
C PHE A 133 8.98 -22.17 -7.38
N ALA A 134 8.80 -21.85 -8.66
CA ALA A 134 9.94 -21.67 -9.54
C ALA A 134 10.82 -20.55 -8.98
N PRO A 135 12.14 -20.74 -8.88
CA PRO A 135 13.03 -19.63 -8.54
C PRO A 135 12.82 -18.55 -9.61
N ALA A 136 12.47 -17.35 -9.19
CA ALA A 136 12.38 -16.24 -10.11
C ALA A 136 13.80 -15.97 -10.64
N ASN A 137 14.06 -16.35 -11.87
CA ASN A 137 15.29 -16.00 -12.62
C ASN A 137 15.23 -14.52 -13.07
N GLY A 138 14.69 -13.65 -12.22
CA GLY A 138 14.66 -12.22 -12.47
C GLY A 138 16.03 -11.59 -12.23
N SER A 139 16.42 -10.66 -13.08
CA SER A 139 17.56 -9.78 -12.84
C SER A 139 17.39 -9.10 -11.47
N VAL A 140 18.31 -9.36 -10.57
CA VAL A 140 18.36 -8.67 -9.27
C VAL A 140 18.64 -7.19 -9.59
N SER A 141 17.78 -6.30 -9.10
CA SER A 141 18.01 -4.86 -9.26
C SER A 141 19.35 -4.48 -8.61
N ALA A 142 20.13 -3.64 -9.28
CA ALA A 142 21.37 -3.12 -8.73
C ALA A 142 21.16 -2.38 -7.39
N LEU A 143 19.96 -1.81 -7.19
CA LEU A 143 19.57 -1.14 -5.94
C LEU A 143 19.15 -2.11 -4.84
N MET A 144 18.79 -3.34 -5.17
CA MET A 144 18.34 -4.38 -4.24
C MET A 144 19.09 -5.69 -4.50
N PRO A 145 20.40 -5.74 -4.22
CA PRO A 145 21.25 -6.87 -4.59
C PRO A 145 20.95 -8.16 -3.82
N ASN A 146 20.23 -8.05 -2.71
CA ASN A 146 19.79 -9.23 -1.95
C ASN A 146 18.42 -9.01 -1.30
N TRP A 147 17.80 -10.09 -0.86
CA TRP A 147 16.45 -10.08 -0.28
C TRP A 147 16.37 -9.31 1.04
N ILE A 148 17.45 -9.20 1.82
CA ILE A 148 17.49 -8.48 3.11
C ILE A 148 17.35 -6.98 2.83
N ILE A 149 18.11 -6.44 1.88
CA ILE A 149 18.02 -5.05 1.47
C ILE A 149 16.63 -4.75 0.91
N GLY A 150 16.10 -5.62 0.05
CA GLY A 150 14.74 -5.50 -0.46
C GLY A 150 13.70 -5.50 0.65
N PHE A 151 13.82 -6.39 1.63
CA PHE A 151 12.95 -6.46 2.80
C PHE A 151 13.01 -5.17 3.64
N VAL A 152 14.21 -4.73 4.00
CA VAL A 152 14.40 -3.52 4.83
C VAL A 152 13.88 -2.29 4.11
N THR A 153 14.21 -2.12 2.83
CA THR A 153 13.73 -0.99 2.02
C THR A 153 12.20 -0.98 1.90
N TYR A 154 11.60 -2.14 1.63
CA TYR A 154 10.15 -2.29 1.54
C TYR A 154 9.47 -1.95 2.88
N ALA A 155 9.98 -2.51 3.99
CA ALA A 155 9.45 -2.26 5.31
C ALA A 155 9.58 -0.79 5.70
N ALA A 156 10.75 -0.18 5.49
CA ALA A 156 11.00 1.22 5.80
C ALA A 156 10.07 2.17 5.03
N TYR A 157 9.96 1.97 3.71
CA TYR A 157 9.09 2.77 2.85
C TYR A 157 7.62 2.72 3.31
N ASN A 158 7.11 1.51 3.54
CA ASN A 158 5.72 1.33 3.95
C ASN A 158 5.45 1.83 5.37
N LEU A 159 6.37 1.59 6.31
CA LEU A 159 6.24 2.10 7.68
C LEU A 159 6.21 3.63 7.69
N PHE A 160 7.15 4.26 6.98
CA PHE A 160 7.25 5.71 6.95
C PHE A 160 5.99 6.37 6.35
N GLY A 161 5.45 5.80 5.28
CA GLY A 161 4.18 6.25 4.70
C GLY A 161 2.97 6.02 5.61
N THR A 162 2.93 4.86 6.29
CA THR A 162 1.79 4.49 7.14
C THR A 162 1.65 5.38 8.38
N ILE A 163 2.77 5.79 8.98
CA ILE A 163 2.74 6.63 10.19
C ILE A 163 1.97 7.93 9.93
N SER A 164 2.15 8.55 8.76
CA SER A 164 1.43 9.78 8.37
C SER A 164 -0.09 9.63 8.37
N ILE A 165 -0.57 8.44 8.02
CA ILE A 165 -2.00 8.12 7.97
C ILE A 165 -2.51 7.74 9.37
N LEU A 166 -1.66 7.11 10.19
CA LEU A 166 -2.02 6.66 11.53
C LEU A 166 -2.17 7.81 12.53
N VAL A 167 -1.39 8.88 12.39
CA VAL A 167 -1.46 10.02 13.31
C VAL A 167 -2.89 10.59 13.42
N PRO A 168 -3.55 10.99 12.33
CA PRO A 168 -4.91 11.50 12.41
C PRO A 168 -5.94 10.44 12.77
N THR A 169 -5.69 9.15 12.47
CA THR A 169 -6.61 8.07 12.82
C THR A 169 -6.50 7.63 14.29
N ALA A 170 -5.42 7.97 14.98
CA ALA A 170 -5.22 7.62 16.39
C ALA A 170 -6.32 8.16 17.30
N LYS A 171 -6.89 9.33 16.98
CA LYS A 171 -8.02 9.94 17.69
C LYS A 171 -9.32 9.13 17.59
N LEU A 172 -9.48 8.38 16.51
CA LEU A 172 -10.67 7.57 16.24
C LEU A 172 -10.60 6.19 16.94
N MET A 173 -9.48 5.88 17.59
CA MET A 173 -9.22 4.58 18.21
C MET A 173 -9.29 4.67 19.72
N ASP A 174 -10.36 4.10 20.32
CA ASP A 174 -10.52 4.05 21.78
C ASP A 174 -9.69 2.92 22.40
N GLY A 175 -8.63 3.32 23.07
CA GLY A 175 -7.86 2.47 23.98
C GLY A 175 -6.96 1.42 23.35
N LYS A 176 -6.16 0.81 24.22
CA LYS A 176 -5.11 -0.17 23.88
C LYS A 176 -5.64 -1.42 23.15
N LYS A 177 -6.83 -1.90 23.54
CA LYS A 177 -7.40 -3.13 22.97
C LYS A 177 -7.79 -2.95 21.50
N THR A 178 -8.40 -1.80 21.16
CA THR A 178 -8.81 -1.45 19.79
C THR A 178 -7.61 -1.33 18.89
N VAL A 179 -6.58 -0.60 19.30
CA VAL A 179 -5.32 -0.48 18.56
C VAL A 179 -4.69 -1.84 18.29
N ARG A 180 -4.54 -2.68 19.33
CA ARG A 180 -3.94 -4.00 19.19
C ARG A 180 -4.73 -4.91 18.25
N ARG A 181 -6.07 -4.93 18.37
CA ARG A 181 -6.93 -5.76 17.49
C ARG A 181 -6.86 -5.29 16.05
N GLY A 182 -6.99 -3.98 15.80
CA GLY A 182 -6.93 -3.41 14.45
C GLY A 182 -5.61 -3.71 13.77
N LEU A 183 -4.48 -3.47 14.44
CA LEU A 183 -3.15 -3.77 13.90
C LEU A 183 -2.92 -5.27 13.69
N SER A 184 -3.38 -6.13 14.59
CA SER A 184 -3.27 -7.59 14.42
C SER A 184 -4.04 -8.06 13.20
N MET A 185 -5.29 -7.61 13.03
CA MET A 185 -6.10 -7.95 11.84
C MET A 185 -5.46 -7.41 10.56
N GLY A 186 -5.01 -6.15 10.56
CA GLY A 186 -4.32 -5.55 9.42
C GLY A 186 -3.05 -6.31 9.04
N SER A 187 -2.22 -6.69 10.02
CA SER A 187 -1.00 -7.47 9.77
C SER A 187 -1.28 -8.86 9.21
N VAL A 188 -2.32 -9.56 9.72
CA VAL A 188 -2.73 -10.86 9.19
C VAL A 188 -3.24 -10.73 7.76
N LEU A 189 -4.09 -9.74 7.46
CA LEU A 189 -4.58 -9.48 6.11
C LEU A 189 -3.43 -9.15 5.15
N LEU A 190 -2.43 -8.36 5.59
CA LEU A 190 -1.24 -8.06 4.81
C LEU A 190 -0.45 -9.32 4.46
N ILE A 191 -0.25 -10.23 5.42
CA ILE A 191 0.45 -11.51 5.19
C ILE A 191 -0.32 -12.35 4.19
N VAL A 192 -1.63 -12.55 4.40
CA VAL A 192 -2.47 -13.37 3.53
C VAL A 192 -2.46 -12.83 2.10
N LEU A 193 -2.65 -11.50 1.95
CA LEU A 193 -2.63 -10.84 0.65
C LEU A 193 -1.27 -11.00 -0.05
N ALA A 194 -0.18 -10.64 0.64
CA ALA A 194 1.15 -10.69 0.06
C ALA A 194 1.57 -12.12 -0.31
N TRP A 195 1.30 -13.09 0.55
CA TRP A 195 1.62 -14.48 0.27
C TRP A 195 0.82 -15.04 -0.90
N SER A 196 -0.47 -14.77 -0.97
CA SER A 196 -1.31 -15.22 -2.08
C SER A 196 -0.82 -14.64 -3.42
N MET A 197 -0.50 -13.33 -3.45
CA MET A 197 0.03 -12.68 -4.65
C MET A 197 1.41 -13.22 -5.06
N ILE A 198 2.34 -13.38 -4.11
CA ILE A 198 3.67 -13.94 -4.39
C ILE A 198 3.55 -15.38 -4.93
N ALA A 199 2.69 -16.19 -4.32
CA ALA A 199 2.46 -17.55 -4.78
C ALA A 199 1.91 -17.57 -6.22
N ALA A 200 0.91 -16.77 -6.53
CA ALA A 200 0.32 -16.69 -7.87
C ALA A 200 1.32 -16.23 -8.93
N ILE A 201 2.12 -15.19 -8.65
CA ILE A 201 3.14 -14.69 -9.57
C ILE A 201 4.27 -15.72 -9.76
N SER A 202 4.60 -16.50 -8.71
CA SER A 202 5.64 -17.51 -8.79
C SER A 202 5.29 -18.69 -9.72
N VAL A 203 4.00 -18.96 -9.90
CA VAL A 203 3.52 -20.04 -10.80
C VAL A 203 3.59 -19.62 -12.28
N LEU A 204 3.45 -18.35 -12.57
CA LEU A 204 3.50 -17.77 -13.91
C LEU A 204 4.57 -16.66 -13.98
N PRO A 205 5.86 -17.01 -14.08
CA PRO A 205 6.96 -16.03 -14.00
C PRO A 205 6.90 -14.94 -15.08
N SER A 206 6.32 -15.22 -16.24
CA SER A 206 6.12 -14.24 -17.31
C SER A 206 5.21 -13.07 -16.91
N SER A 207 4.29 -13.29 -15.98
CA SER A 207 3.43 -12.22 -15.47
C SER A 207 4.19 -11.19 -14.65
N GLY A 208 5.25 -11.59 -13.98
CA GLY A 208 6.11 -10.71 -13.18
C GLY A 208 6.89 -9.66 -13.98
N GLN A 209 6.96 -9.80 -15.31
CA GLN A 209 7.58 -8.83 -16.21
C GLN A 209 6.63 -7.72 -16.68
N ASN A 210 5.34 -7.86 -16.40
CA ASN A 210 4.35 -6.85 -16.74
C ASN A 210 4.33 -5.72 -15.69
N GLU A 211 3.96 -4.52 -16.10
CA GLU A 211 3.78 -3.37 -15.19
C GLU A 211 2.74 -3.65 -14.09
N LEU A 212 1.71 -4.42 -14.43
CA LEU A 212 0.64 -4.83 -13.52
C LEU A 212 0.50 -6.38 -13.50
N PRO A 213 1.38 -7.08 -12.75
CA PRO A 213 1.47 -8.54 -12.80
C PRO A 213 0.16 -9.29 -12.52
N MET A 214 -0.60 -8.85 -11.52
CA MET A 214 -1.87 -9.48 -11.15
C MET A 214 -2.98 -9.22 -12.17
N SER A 215 -2.99 -8.07 -12.83
CA SER A 215 -3.91 -7.80 -13.96
C SER A 215 -3.58 -8.69 -15.16
N ALA A 216 -2.30 -8.90 -15.45
CA ALA A 216 -1.84 -9.83 -16.48
C ALA A 216 -2.25 -11.28 -16.16
N LEU A 217 -2.15 -11.72 -14.90
CA LEU A 217 -2.66 -13.02 -14.45
C LEU A 217 -4.17 -13.15 -14.66
N ALA A 218 -4.92 -12.14 -14.28
CA ALA A 218 -6.38 -12.12 -14.45
C ALA A 218 -6.79 -12.21 -15.92
N SER A 219 -6.10 -11.49 -16.82
CA SER A 219 -6.37 -11.53 -18.27
C SER A 219 -6.10 -12.89 -18.90
N GLY A 220 -5.10 -13.61 -18.40
CA GLY A 220 -4.79 -14.97 -18.81
C GLY A 220 -5.83 -16.02 -18.38
N LEU A 221 -6.69 -15.70 -17.41
CA LEU A 221 -7.76 -16.57 -16.95
C LEU A 221 -9.08 -16.32 -17.67
N HIS A 222 -9.56 -15.09 -17.64
CA HIS A 222 -10.81 -14.68 -18.28
C HIS A 222 -10.87 -13.14 -18.45
N PRO A 223 -11.33 -12.62 -19.61
CA PRO A 223 -11.39 -11.18 -19.85
C PRO A 223 -12.22 -10.40 -18.81
N THR A 224 -13.39 -10.93 -18.41
CA THR A 224 -14.23 -10.27 -17.40
C THR A 224 -13.55 -10.19 -16.04
N LEU A 225 -12.78 -11.21 -15.66
CA LEU A 225 -12.03 -11.24 -14.43
C LEU A 225 -10.90 -10.19 -14.44
N SER A 226 -10.26 -10.01 -15.59
CA SER A 226 -9.27 -8.94 -15.82
C SER A 226 -9.87 -7.57 -15.57
N VAL A 227 -11.04 -7.27 -16.16
CA VAL A 227 -11.72 -5.99 -15.97
C VAL A 227 -12.09 -5.78 -14.51
N ALA A 228 -12.69 -6.78 -13.86
CA ALA A 228 -13.09 -6.69 -12.45
C ALA A 228 -11.88 -6.45 -11.54
N TYR A 229 -10.79 -7.18 -11.75
CA TYR A 229 -9.56 -7.02 -10.97
C TYR A 229 -8.89 -5.66 -11.23
N SER A 230 -8.87 -5.20 -12.47
CA SER A 230 -8.32 -3.90 -12.84
C SER A 230 -9.09 -2.76 -12.18
N LEU A 231 -10.43 -2.83 -12.14
CA LEU A 231 -11.25 -1.86 -11.40
C LEU A 231 -10.91 -1.84 -9.91
N LEU A 232 -10.76 -3.01 -9.28
CA LEU A 232 -10.37 -3.11 -7.87
C LEU A 232 -8.96 -2.57 -7.60
N MET A 233 -8.01 -2.81 -8.50
CA MET A 233 -6.69 -2.18 -8.44
C MET A 233 -6.78 -0.66 -8.54
N GLY A 234 -7.60 -0.15 -9.46
CA GLY A 234 -7.86 1.29 -9.60
C GLY A 234 -8.39 1.91 -8.30
N PHE A 235 -9.30 1.24 -7.62
CA PHE A 235 -9.78 1.66 -6.30
C PHE A 235 -8.67 1.60 -5.22
N GLY A 236 -7.80 0.59 -5.25
CA GLY A 236 -6.63 0.53 -4.37
C GLY A 236 -5.68 1.71 -4.58
N MET A 237 -5.37 2.04 -5.84
CA MET A 237 -4.56 3.20 -6.20
C MET A 237 -5.24 4.52 -5.79
N PHE A 238 -6.55 4.61 -5.98
CA PHE A 238 -7.36 5.75 -5.53
C PHE A 238 -7.24 5.96 -4.02
N GLY A 239 -7.43 4.90 -3.24
CA GLY A 239 -7.29 4.96 -1.79
C GLY A 239 -5.89 5.39 -1.35
N ALA A 240 -4.83 4.81 -1.93
CA ALA A 240 -3.45 5.15 -1.61
C ALA A 240 -3.12 6.62 -1.94
N CYS A 241 -3.58 7.11 -3.09
CA CYS A 241 -3.39 8.51 -3.47
C CYS A 241 -4.16 9.46 -2.53
N LEU A 242 -5.44 9.16 -2.26
CA LEU A 242 -6.29 9.92 -1.36
C LEU A 242 -5.70 10.01 0.05
N SER A 243 -5.24 8.88 0.61
CA SER A 243 -4.63 8.86 1.94
C SER A 243 -3.36 9.69 2.01
N SER A 244 -2.55 9.65 0.96
CA SER A 244 -1.31 10.43 0.89
C SER A 244 -1.60 11.94 0.83
N ILE A 245 -2.59 12.36 0.05
CA ILE A 245 -3.01 13.78 -0.02
C ILE A 245 -3.55 14.23 1.35
N CYS A 246 -4.47 13.47 1.95
CA CYS A 246 -5.01 13.82 3.27
C CYS A 246 -3.91 13.91 4.34
N ALA A 247 -2.90 13.01 4.28
CA ALA A 247 -1.79 13.05 5.21
C ALA A 247 -0.88 14.28 5.01
N VAL A 248 -0.62 14.71 3.77
CA VAL A 248 0.13 15.94 3.49
C VAL A 248 -0.63 17.16 3.99
N VAL A 249 -1.93 17.25 3.69
CA VAL A 249 -2.77 18.39 4.13
C VAL A 249 -2.81 18.47 5.65
N SER A 250 -3.01 17.37 6.36
CA SER A 250 -3.06 17.36 7.83
C SER A 250 -1.74 17.74 8.51
N GLN A 251 -0.62 17.73 7.80
CA GLN A 251 0.69 18.16 8.32
C GLN A 251 0.96 19.65 8.06
N THR A 252 0.17 20.29 7.20
CA THR A 252 0.32 21.71 6.85
C THR A 252 -0.62 22.64 7.65
N GLU A 253 -1.63 22.08 8.29
CA GLU A 253 -2.50 22.73 9.26
C GLU A 253 -1.87 22.75 10.67
#